data_15e05e185c9058d8de9543faaa569d91
#
_entry.id   15e05e185c9058d8de9543faaa569d91
#
_cell.length_a   1.000
_cell.length_b   1.000
_cell.length_c   1.000
_cell.angle_alpha   90.00
_cell.angle_beta   90.00
_cell.angle_gamma   90.00
#
_symmetry.space_group_name_H-M   'P 1'
#
loop_
_entity.id
_entity.type
_entity.pdbx_description
1 polymer ?
#
loop_
_entity_poly.entity_id
_entity_poly.type
_entity_poly.pdbx_seq_one_letter_code
_entity_poly.pdbx_strand_id
1 'polypeptide(L)'
;KMAALINSGAVVDHDSIVEEGAHVGLGSVVKAHCVIEPGRKVEAGEVIFSTRRTIEGADSRSLEDAIYAFGFGDCCSYVKPFGEGHINETYAVYLPDENGNDVPLFVLQRININVFKNPDQVMENIFGVTEYLRNIIRQDGGDLDRESLSYIKTKSGDTYFEDEKGQPWRCLHYVPNSVCYQQVERPEQFYQSALSFGHFLKQLGDYPADSLYETIPQFHDTAKRFRDFEDAQRKDVKNRARLCHPEIEFVLLMEKEE
;
A
#
# COMPACT_ATOMS: atom_id res chain seq x y z
N LYS A 1 1.10 6.54 -43.81
CA LYS A 1 1.10 6.71 -42.33
C LYS A 1 0.77 8.17 -42.06
N MET A 2 -0.22 8.46 -41.24
CA MET A 2 -0.48 9.81 -40.73
C MET A 2 0.61 10.17 -39.75
N ALA A 3 1.31 11.27 -39.94
CA ALA A 3 2.33 11.74 -38.98
C ALA A 3 1.68 12.51 -37.85
N ALA A 4 2.28 12.46 -36.64
CA ALA A 4 1.94 13.39 -35.57
C ALA A 4 2.38 14.81 -35.97
N LEU A 5 1.64 15.84 -35.52
CA LEU A 5 1.96 17.25 -35.75
C LEU A 5 2.31 17.92 -34.42
N ILE A 6 3.52 18.45 -34.31
CA ILE A 6 3.95 19.22 -33.13
C ILE A 6 4.16 20.67 -33.61
N ASN A 7 3.37 21.60 -33.07
CA ASN A 7 3.41 23.00 -33.47
C ASN A 7 4.58 23.80 -32.86
N SER A 8 4.82 24.98 -33.42
CA SER A 8 5.90 25.87 -32.98
C SER A 8 5.77 26.23 -31.49
N GLY A 9 6.90 26.19 -30.78
CA GLY A 9 6.94 26.53 -29.36
C GLY A 9 6.33 25.49 -28.44
N ALA A 10 5.79 24.38 -28.95
CA ALA A 10 5.40 23.26 -28.11
C ALA A 10 6.66 22.57 -27.53
N VAL A 11 6.59 22.19 -26.27
CA VAL A 11 7.63 21.43 -25.58
C VAL A 11 7.10 20.02 -25.32
N VAL A 12 7.83 19.04 -25.83
CA VAL A 12 7.60 17.61 -25.48
C VAL A 12 8.82 17.14 -24.71
N ASP A 13 8.64 16.86 -23.45
CA ASP A 13 9.70 16.47 -22.53
C ASP A 13 10.12 15.01 -22.74
N HIS A 14 11.21 14.59 -22.06
CA HIS A 14 11.85 13.28 -22.26
C HIS A 14 10.88 12.11 -22.00
N ASP A 15 11.15 10.98 -22.63
CA ASP A 15 10.39 9.73 -22.52
C ASP A 15 8.87 9.85 -22.81
N SER A 16 8.45 10.93 -23.48
CA SER A 16 7.07 11.12 -23.93
C SER A 16 6.88 10.61 -25.36
N ILE A 17 5.69 10.09 -25.62
CA ILE A 17 5.31 9.54 -26.93
C ILE A 17 4.15 10.37 -27.50
N VAL A 18 4.29 10.81 -28.74
CA VAL A 18 3.21 11.42 -29.52
C VAL A 18 2.81 10.45 -30.62
N GLU A 19 1.63 9.85 -30.45
CA GLU A 19 1.13 8.79 -31.35
C GLU A 19 0.67 9.31 -32.71
N GLU A 20 0.41 8.38 -33.62
CA GLU A 20 0.04 8.68 -35.01
C GLU A 20 -1.22 9.55 -35.12
N GLY A 21 -1.15 10.62 -35.89
CA GLY A 21 -2.25 11.55 -36.10
C GLY A 21 -2.54 12.49 -34.92
N ALA A 22 -1.80 12.40 -33.82
CA ALA A 22 -1.93 13.36 -32.72
C ALA A 22 -1.45 14.76 -33.15
N HIS A 23 -2.06 15.80 -32.55
CA HIS A 23 -1.75 17.19 -32.79
C HIS A 23 -1.43 17.92 -31.50
N VAL A 24 -0.18 18.32 -31.31
CA VAL A 24 0.30 19.09 -30.16
C VAL A 24 0.26 20.57 -30.51
N GLY A 25 -0.59 21.33 -29.81
CA GLY A 25 -0.91 22.73 -30.08
C GLY A 25 0.26 23.69 -29.88
N LEU A 26 0.10 24.91 -30.39
CA LEU A 26 1.11 25.98 -30.30
C LEU A 26 1.41 26.32 -28.84
N GLY A 27 2.70 26.31 -28.44
CA GLY A 27 3.12 26.71 -27.09
C GLY A 27 2.63 25.78 -25.97
N SER A 28 2.06 24.60 -26.27
CA SER A 28 1.68 23.62 -25.31
C SER A 28 2.90 22.92 -24.70
N VAL A 29 2.75 22.35 -23.51
CA VAL A 29 3.80 21.62 -22.81
C VAL A 29 3.32 20.22 -22.52
N VAL A 30 3.99 19.21 -23.08
CA VAL A 30 3.82 17.81 -22.74
C VAL A 30 4.95 17.43 -21.80
N LYS A 31 4.62 17.21 -20.53
CA LYS A 31 5.59 16.84 -19.49
C LYS A 31 6.17 15.44 -19.75
N ALA A 32 7.27 15.10 -19.06
CA ALA A 32 7.94 13.82 -19.18
C ALA A 32 6.99 12.63 -18.96
N HIS A 33 7.29 11.51 -19.62
CA HIS A 33 6.54 10.24 -19.52
C HIS A 33 5.07 10.31 -19.96
N CYS A 34 4.69 11.29 -20.79
CA CYS A 34 3.33 11.41 -21.32
C CYS A 34 3.15 10.62 -22.61
N VAL A 35 1.91 10.17 -22.85
CA VAL A 35 1.49 9.68 -24.17
C VAL A 35 0.33 10.52 -24.66
N ILE A 36 0.50 11.08 -25.85
CA ILE A 36 -0.59 11.71 -26.57
C ILE A 36 -1.15 10.65 -27.52
N GLU A 37 -2.35 10.19 -27.20
CA GLU A 37 -3.04 9.11 -27.90
C GLU A 37 -3.21 9.40 -29.40
N PRO A 38 -3.41 8.37 -30.24
CA PRO A 38 -3.61 8.54 -31.66
C PRO A 38 -4.77 9.50 -31.97
N GLY A 39 -4.53 10.50 -32.81
CA GLY A 39 -5.53 11.49 -33.23
C GLY A 39 -5.94 12.49 -32.13
N ARG A 40 -5.39 12.45 -30.93
CA ARG A 40 -5.66 13.46 -29.90
C ARG A 40 -5.17 14.84 -30.30
N LYS A 41 -6.00 15.85 -30.01
CA LYS A 41 -5.64 17.24 -30.18
C LYS A 41 -5.37 17.85 -28.78
N VAL A 42 -4.14 18.33 -28.58
CA VAL A 42 -3.72 19.16 -27.45
C VAL A 42 -3.90 20.62 -27.89
N GLU A 43 -4.65 21.39 -27.11
CA GLU A 43 -4.95 22.77 -27.45
C GLU A 43 -3.72 23.70 -27.25
N ALA A 44 -3.74 24.85 -27.88
CA ALA A 44 -2.64 25.82 -27.76
C ALA A 44 -2.48 26.29 -26.30
N GLY A 45 -1.25 26.24 -25.78
CA GLY A 45 -0.92 26.61 -24.42
C GLY A 45 -1.34 25.58 -23.34
N GLU A 46 -1.94 24.45 -23.72
CA GLU A 46 -2.31 23.39 -22.79
C GLU A 46 -1.06 22.73 -22.20
N VAL A 47 -1.09 22.44 -20.91
CA VAL A 47 -0.04 21.68 -20.23
C VAL A 47 -0.57 20.28 -19.94
N ILE A 48 0.03 19.28 -20.59
CA ILE A 48 -0.27 17.87 -20.35
C ILE A 48 0.68 17.35 -19.28
N PHE A 49 0.15 17.05 -18.15
CA PHE A 49 0.81 16.24 -17.12
C PHE A 49 0.64 14.76 -17.47
N SER A 50 1.55 13.90 -17.02
CA SER A 50 1.64 12.49 -17.43
C SER A 50 0.26 11.85 -17.63
N THR A 51 -0.06 11.44 -18.86
CA THR A 51 -1.26 10.67 -19.19
C THR A 51 -0.98 9.17 -19.28
N ARG A 52 0.31 8.81 -19.32
CA ARG A 52 0.74 7.43 -19.24
C ARG A 52 1.30 7.18 -17.85
N ARG A 53 0.48 6.56 -17.02
CA ARG A 53 0.93 5.94 -15.81
C ARG A 53 1.79 4.76 -16.22
N THR A 54 3.06 4.76 -15.81
CA THR A 54 3.83 3.53 -15.83
C THR A 54 3.28 2.66 -14.70
N ILE A 55 2.31 1.81 -15.02
CA ILE A 55 1.75 0.85 -14.07
C ILE A 55 2.62 -0.39 -14.16
N GLU A 56 3.52 -0.54 -13.21
CA GLU A 56 4.31 -1.75 -13.03
C GLU A 56 3.54 -2.70 -12.13
N GLY A 57 2.99 -3.78 -12.68
CA GLY A 57 2.27 -4.80 -11.91
C GLY A 57 1.37 -5.70 -12.78
N ALA A 58 0.96 -6.82 -12.22
CA ALA A 58 0.29 -7.89 -12.97
C ALA A 58 -1.14 -7.56 -13.42
N ASP A 59 -1.79 -6.51 -12.90
CA ASP A 59 -3.17 -6.14 -13.21
C ASP A 59 -3.34 -4.63 -13.35
N SER A 60 -2.85 -4.11 -14.45
CA SER A 60 -2.82 -2.66 -14.72
C SER A 60 -4.20 -2.00 -14.67
N ARG A 61 -5.27 -2.68 -15.15
CA ARG A 61 -6.62 -2.11 -15.18
C ARG A 61 -7.21 -1.94 -13.79
N SER A 62 -7.17 -2.98 -12.96
CA SER A 62 -7.66 -2.92 -11.57
C SER A 62 -6.95 -1.85 -10.76
N LEU A 63 -5.64 -1.69 -11.00
CA LEU A 63 -4.83 -0.67 -10.35
C LEU A 63 -5.21 0.75 -10.82
N GLU A 64 -5.49 0.94 -12.13
CA GLU A 64 -6.00 2.20 -12.67
C GLU A 64 -7.35 2.58 -12.05
N ASP A 65 -8.28 1.65 -12.02
CA ASP A 65 -9.61 1.88 -11.45
C ASP A 65 -9.52 2.29 -9.97
N ALA A 66 -8.63 1.64 -9.19
CA ALA A 66 -8.36 2.01 -7.82
C ALA A 66 -7.78 3.44 -7.69
N ILE A 67 -6.82 3.82 -8.55
CA ILE A 67 -6.26 5.18 -8.59
C ILE A 67 -7.35 6.22 -8.85
N TYR A 68 -8.28 5.94 -9.77
CA TYR A 68 -9.42 6.82 -10.03
C TYR A 68 -10.39 6.89 -8.86
N ALA A 69 -10.68 5.76 -8.21
CA ALA A 69 -11.59 5.69 -7.07
C ALA A 69 -11.10 6.52 -5.89
N PHE A 70 -9.78 6.54 -5.64
CA PHE A 70 -9.17 7.35 -4.58
C PHE A 70 -8.89 8.81 -4.99
N GLY A 71 -9.20 9.20 -6.20
CA GLY A 71 -9.13 10.60 -6.60
C GLY A 71 -7.84 11.04 -7.27
N PHE A 72 -6.94 10.12 -7.59
CA PHE A 72 -5.64 10.46 -8.18
C PHE A 72 -5.64 10.40 -9.71
N GLY A 73 -6.78 10.10 -10.33
CA GLY A 73 -6.92 9.84 -11.76
C GLY A 73 -6.30 10.88 -12.68
N ASP A 74 -6.39 12.15 -12.31
CA ASP A 74 -5.93 13.25 -13.16
C ASP A 74 -4.54 13.78 -12.77
N CYS A 75 -4.01 13.39 -11.61
CA CYS A 75 -2.76 13.94 -11.06
C CYS A 75 -1.68 12.88 -10.78
N CYS A 76 -1.99 11.59 -10.90
CA CYS A 76 -1.01 10.53 -10.69
C CYS A 76 0.03 10.53 -11.83
N SER A 77 1.30 10.70 -11.50
CA SER A 77 2.41 10.63 -12.46
C SER A 77 2.71 9.18 -12.83
N TYR A 78 2.96 8.35 -11.84
CA TYR A 78 3.17 6.92 -12.01
C TYR A 78 2.96 6.14 -10.70
N VAL A 79 2.98 4.82 -10.79
CA VAL A 79 2.82 3.89 -9.67
C VAL A 79 3.90 2.82 -9.77
N LYS A 80 4.50 2.44 -8.62
CA LYS A 80 5.52 1.38 -8.55
C LYS A 80 5.16 0.36 -7.47
N PRO A 81 5.47 -0.92 -7.64
CA PRO A 81 5.48 -1.88 -6.54
C PRO A 81 6.30 -1.35 -5.37
N PHE A 82 5.81 -1.53 -4.15
CA PHE A 82 6.41 -0.98 -2.95
C PHE A 82 6.46 -2.00 -1.81
N GLY A 83 7.67 -2.17 -1.26
CA GLY A 83 7.92 -3.13 -0.19
C GLY A 83 8.05 -4.58 -0.66
N GLU A 84 8.43 -5.46 0.26
CA GLU A 84 8.63 -6.89 0.02
C GLU A 84 7.61 -7.76 0.78
N GLY A 85 6.46 -7.17 1.11
CA GLY A 85 5.38 -7.87 1.83
C GLY A 85 4.78 -9.00 0.99
N HIS A 86 4.49 -10.13 1.62
CA HIS A 86 4.01 -11.35 0.93
C HIS A 86 2.49 -11.55 1.03
N ILE A 87 1.78 -10.71 1.78
CA ILE A 87 0.32 -10.87 2.00
C ILE A 87 -0.46 -10.01 1.02
N ASN A 88 -0.23 -8.70 1.03
CA ASN A 88 -0.94 -7.74 0.19
C ASN A 88 -0.04 -7.27 -0.95
N GLU A 89 -0.63 -7.04 -2.11
CA GLU A 89 0.08 -6.31 -3.17
C GLU A 89 0.07 -4.82 -2.83
N THR A 90 1.25 -4.22 -2.84
CA THR A 90 1.43 -2.85 -2.37
C THR A 90 2.15 -2.02 -3.41
N TYR A 91 1.67 -0.79 -3.62
CA TYR A 91 2.19 0.15 -4.61
C TYR A 91 2.36 1.53 -3.99
N ALA A 92 3.46 2.20 -4.31
CA ALA A 92 3.63 3.63 -4.03
C ALA A 92 3.06 4.44 -5.20
N VAL A 93 2.25 5.45 -4.88
CA VAL A 93 1.60 6.35 -5.84
C VAL A 93 2.36 7.67 -5.83
N TYR A 94 2.91 8.05 -6.98
CA TYR A 94 3.72 9.24 -7.17
C TYR A 94 2.89 10.36 -7.80
N LEU A 95 2.93 11.52 -7.19
CA LEU A 95 2.29 12.74 -7.68
C LEU A 95 3.31 13.86 -7.72
N PRO A 96 3.10 14.91 -8.57
CA PRO A 96 3.96 16.07 -8.57
C PRO A 96 3.84 16.87 -7.27
N ASP A 97 4.97 17.24 -6.68
CA ASP A 97 5.04 18.19 -5.57
C ASP A 97 4.86 19.65 -6.06
N GLU A 98 4.94 20.61 -5.17
CA GLU A 98 4.82 22.06 -5.48
C GLU A 98 5.90 22.55 -6.47
N ASN A 99 7.02 21.82 -6.57
CA ASN A 99 8.13 22.13 -7.49
C ASN A 99 8.02 21.35 -8.80
N GLY A 100 7.01 20.50 -8.95
CA GLY A 100 6.80 19.63 -10.11
C GLY A 100 7.65 18.37 -10.12
N ASN A 101 8.26 17.99 -8.98
CA ASN A 101 8.97 16.72 -8.86
C ASN A 101 7.99 15.61 -8.46
N ASP A 102 8.12 14.45 -9.06
CA ASP A 102 7.32 13.29 -8.71
C ASP A 102 7.80 12.68 -7.39
N VAL A 103 6.94 12.75 -6.37
CA VAL A 103 7.23 12.22 -5.03
C VAL A 103 6.17 11.21 -4.61
N PRO A 104 6.52 10.17 -3.82
CA PRO A 104 5.53 9.24 -3.30
C PRO A 104 4.69 9.94 -2.24
N LEU A 105 3.38 10.05 -2.46
CA LEU A 105 2.45 10.67 -1.52
C LEU A 105 1.47 9.67 -0.90
N PHE A 106 1.19 8.56 -1.59
CA PHE A 106 0.25 7.56 -1.10
C PHE A 106 0.79 6.15 -1.30
N VAL A 107 0.24 5.23 -0.50
CA VAL A 107 0.43 3.79 -0.65
C VAL A 107 -0.91 3.16 -0.94
N LEU A 108 -1.02 2.48 -2.06
CA LEU A 108 -2.20 1.75 -2.49
C LEU A 108 -1.96 0.25 -2.27
N GLN A 109 -2.91 -0.44 -1.64
CA GLN A 109 -2.79 -1.85 -1.34
C GLN A 109 -4.02 -2.63 -1.80
N ARG A 110 -3.80 -3.73 -2.53
CA ARG A 110 -4.82 -4.74 -2.76
C ARG A 110 -4.85 -5.70 -1.57
N ILE A 111 -6.00 -5.75 -0.89
CA ILE A 111 -6.19 -6.61 0.28
C ILE A 111 -6.33 -8.06 -0.18
N ASN A 112 -5.55 -8.94 0.40
CA ASN A 112 -5.60 -10.38 0.07
C ASN A 112 -6.81 -11.05 0.74
N ILE A 113 -7.87 -11.26 -0.02
CA ILE A 113 -9.12 -11.90 0.43
C ILE A 113 -8.95 -13.39 0.79
N ASN A 114 -7.84 -14.02 0.43
CA ASN A 114 -7.53 -15.39 0.88
C ASN A 114 -7.12 -15.40 2.35
N VAL A 115 -6.55 -14.29 2.84
CA VAL A 115 -6.17 -14.09 4.24
C VAL A 115 -7.27 -13.37 5.00
N PHE A 116 -7.71 -12.22 4.49
CA PHE A 116 -8.72 -11.36 5.09
C PHE A 116 -10.07 -11.59 4.40
N LYS A 117 -10.88 -12.50 4.95
CA LYS A 117 -12.13 -12.95 4.31
C LYS A 117 -13.22 -11.89 4.24
N ASN A 118 -13.18 -10.90 5.12
CA ASN A 118 -14.17 -9.83 5.21
C ASN A 118 -13.46 -8.46 5.20
N PRO A 119 -13.32 -7.82 4.04
CA PRO A 119 -12.68 -6.50 3.92
C PRO A 119 -13.37 -5.41 4.73
N ASP A 120 -14.71 -5.43 4.85
CA ASP A 120 -15.47 -4.44 5.64
C ASP A 120 -14.99 -4.45 7.08
N GLN A 121 -14.93 -5.64 7.72
CA GLN A 121 -14.48 -5.79 9.10
C GLN A 121 -13.01 -5.36 9.29
N VAL A 122 -12.16 -5.68 8.31
CA VAL A 122 -10.76 -5.24 8.33
C VAL A 122 -10.68 -3.70 8.31
N MET A 123 -11.43 -3.07 7.44
CA MET A 123 -11.38 -1.61 7.30
C MET A 123 -12.06 -0.90 8.47
N GLU A 124 -13.13 -1.46 9.02
CA GLU A 124 -13.77 -0.95 10.24
C GLU A 124 -12.79 -0.97 11.43
N ASN A 125 -12.10 -2.09 11.66
CA ASN A 125 -11.04 -2.17 12.68
C ASN A 125 -9.94 -1.13 12.44
N ILE A 126 -9.45 -1.01 11.21
CA ILE A 126 -8.36 -0.08 10.85
C ILE A 126 -8.77 1.36 11.11
N PHE A 127 -9.93 1.78 10.61
CA PHE A 127 -10.40 3.16 10.81
C PHE A 127 -10.69 3.44 12.28
N GLY A 128 -11.32 2.52 13.00
CA GLY A 128 -11.59 2.66 14.44
C GLY A 128 -10.33 2.84 15.25
N VAL A 129 -9.35 1.95 15.08
CA VAL A 129 -8.07 2.00 15.81
C VAL A 129 -7.25 3.24 15.42
N THR A 130 -7.11 3.53 14.13
CA THR A 130 -6.28 4.67 13.69
C THR A 130 -6.89 6.01 14.08
N GLU A 131 -8.21 6.17 14.03
CA GLU A 131 -8.89 7.38 14.47
C GLU A 131 -8.75 7.59 15.99
N TYR A 132 -8.90 6.52 16.78
CA TYR A 132 -8.68 6.55 18.23
C TYR A 132 -7.24 6.98 18.57
N LEU A 133 -6.25 6.35 17.95
CA LEU A 133 -4.83 6.71 18.15
C LEU A 133 -4.55 8.18 17.76
N ARG A 134 -5.06 8.63 16.62
CA ARG A 134 -4.89 10.03 16.18
C ARG A 134 -5.48 11.02 17.16
N ASN A 135 -6.55 10.67 17.88
CA ASN A 135 -7.11 11.52 18.93
C ASN A 135 -6.18 11.60 20.15
N ILE A 136 -5.61 10.46 20.59
CA ILE A 136 -4.63 10.44 21.69
C ILE A 136 -3.38 11.23 21.30
N ILE A 137 -2.78 10.95 20.15
CA ILE A 137 -1.57 11.63 19.66
C ILE A 137 -1.79 13.15 19.61
N ARG A 138 -2.96 13.60 19.13
CA ARG A 138 -3.31 15.03 19.08
C ARG A 138 -3.40 15.65 20.48
N GLN A 139 -3.99 14.94 21.44
CA GLN A 139 -4.10 15.39 22.83
C GLN A 139 -2.72 15.50 23.50
N ASP A 140 -1.82 14.58 23.20
CA ASP A 140 -0.46 14.54 23.72
C ASP A 140 0.50 15.52 22.98
N GLY A 141 0.03 16.20 21.92
CA GLY A 141 0.84 17.10 21.12
C GLY A 141 1.87 16.39 20.22
N GLY A 142 1.64 15.14 19.90
CA GLY A 142 2.47 14.31 19.03
C GLY A 142 2.29 14.59 17.53
N ASP A 143 3.07 13.93 16.71
CA ASP A 143 3.09 14.07 15.25
C ASP A 143 2.16 13.03 14.59
N LEU A 144 1.00 13.51 14.13
CA LEU A 144 -0.03 12.67 13.50
C LEU A 144 0.42 11.97 12.24
N ASP A 145 1.39 12.51 11.51
CA ASP A 145 1.86 11.96 10.25
C ASP A 145 2.98 10.94 10.44
N ARG A 146 3.58 10.91 11.64
CA ARG A 146 4.67 9.99 11.99
C ARG A 146 4.27 8.90 12.96
N GLU A 147 3.32 9.15 13.84
CA GLU A 147 2.99 8.25 14.95
C GLU A 147 1.76 7.39 14.67
N SER A 148 0.96 7.69 13.63
CA SER A 148 -0.18 6.87 13.21
C SER A 148 -0.29 6.78 11.70
N LEU A 149 -0.74 5.63 11.20
CA LEU A 149 -1.12 5.51 9.80
C LEU A 149 -2.37 6.34 9.51
N SER A 150 -2.41 6.98 8.35
CA SER A 150 -3.53 7.80 7.90
C SER A 150 -4.14 7.18 6.65
N TYR A 151 -5.25 6.47 6.81
CA TYR A 151 -6.01 5.90 5.71
C TYR A 151 -6.94 6.95 5.10
N ILE A 152 -7.13 6.89 3.80
CA ILE A 152 -8.01 7.77 3.06
C ILE A 152 -9.21 7.01 2.52
N LYS A 153 -10.32 7.73 2.37
CA LYS A 153 -11.55 7.21 1.77
C LYS A 153 -11.54 7.45 0.26
N THR A 154 -12.32 6.67 -0.46
CA THR A 154 -12.60 6.90 -1.88
C THR A 154 -13.33 8.23 -2.10
N LYS A 155 -13.46 8.66 -3.36
CA LYS A 155 -14.30 9.82 -3.75
C LYS A 155 -15.75 9.68 -3.33
N SER A 156 -16.28 8.45 -3.29
CA SER A 156 -17.65 8.14 -2.83
C SER A 156 -17.78 8.12 -1.30
N GLY A 157 -16.68 8.17 -0.57
CA GLY A 157 -16.67 8.15 0.89
C GLY A 157 -16.49 6.77 1.51
N ASP A 158 -16.29 5.73 0.69
CA ASP A 158 -16.08 4.37 1.13
C ASP A 158 -14.67 4.18 1.69
N THR A 159 -14.50 3.22 2.59
CA THR A 159 -13.23 2.95 3.26
C THR A 159 -12.24 2.15 2.39
N TYR A 160 -12.74 1.50 1.36
CA TYR A 160 -11.98 0.79 0.33
C TYR A 160 -12.73 0.83 -1.00
N PHE A 161 -12.07 0.49 -2.09
CA PHE A 161 -12.64 0.34 -3.42
C PHE A 161 -12.62 -1.15 -3.81
N GLU A 162 -13.71 -1.64 -4.40
CA GLU A 162 -13.76 -2.98 -4.99
C GLU A 162 -13.74 -2.86 -6.51
N ASP A 163 -12.77 -3.54 -7.15
CA ASP A 163 -12.65 -3.55 -8.60
C ASP A 163 -13.65 -4.51 -9.27
N GLU A 164 -13.71 -4.51 -10.60
CA GLU A 164 -14.60 -5.36 -11.40
C GLU A 164 -14.44 -6.87 -11.13
N LYS A 165 -13.32 -7.28 -10.52
CA LYS A 165 -13.02 -8.66 -10.15
C LYS A 165 -13.34 -8.99 -8.70
N GLY A 166 -13.94 -8.05 -7.97
CA GLY A 166 -14.24 -8.19 -6.56
C GLY A 166 -12.98 -8.13 -5.66
N GLN A 167 -11.90 -7.47 -6.13
CA GLN A 167 -10.70 -7.30 -5.33
C GLN A 167 -10.74 -5.98 -4.57
N PRO A 168 -10.61 -6.00 -3.24
CA PRO A 168 -10.65 -4.79 -2.45
C PRO A 168 -9.31 -4.07 -2.42
N TRP A 169 -9.36 -2.75 -2.60
CA TRP A 169 -8.22 -1.84 -2.59
C TRP A 169 -8.38 -0.79 -1.50
N ARG A 170 -7.34 -0.58 -0.69
CA ARG A 170 -7.28 0.49 0.31
C ARG A 170 -6.12 1.42 0.02
N CYS A 171 -6.21 2.64 0.53
CA CYS A 171 -5.18 3.64 0.35
C CYS A 171 -4.84 4.35 1.66
N LEU A 172 -3.57 4.68 1.83
CA LEU A 172 -3.06 5.44 2.97
C LEU A 172 -1.98 6.44 2.53
N HIS A 173 -1.75 7.46 3.36
CA HIS A 173 -0.66 8.40 3.13
C HIS A 173 0.69 7.70 3.20
N TYR A 174 1.59 8.07 2.30
CA TYR A 174 2.98 7.64 2.37
C TYR A 174 3.69 8.34 3.55
N VAL A 175 4.48 7.60 4.31
CA VAL A 175 5.28 8.17 5.41
C VAL A 175 6.65 8.58 4.85
N PRO A 176 6.91 9.87 4.64
CA PRO A 176 8.16 10.33 4.04
C PRO A 176 9.35 10.09 4.98
N ASN A 177 10.54 9.97 4.40
CA ASN A 177 11.79 9.76 5.15
C ASN A 177 11.76 8.55 6.09
N SER A 178 10.99 7.51 5.72
CA SER A 178 10.98 6.22 6.41
C SER A 178 11.91 5.23 5.71
N VAL A 179 12.48 4.31 6.50
CA VAL A 179 13.35 3.23 6.01
C VAL A 179 12.80 1.90 6.51
N CYS A 180 12.64 0.94 5.58
CA CYS A 180 12.27 -0.43 5.93
C CYS A 180 13.51 -1.30 5.99
N TYR A 181 13.67 -2.03 7.10
CA TYR A 181 14.72 -3.04 7.27
C TYR A 181 14.11 -4.43 7.10
N GLN A 182 14.66 -5.21 6.19
CA GLN A 182 14.23 -6.60 5.98
C GLN A 182 14.76 -7.54 7.07
N GLN A 183 15.88 -7.17 7.66
CA GLN A 183 16.52 -7.90 8.76
C GLN A 183 17.04 -6.90 9.80
N VAL A 184 17.09 -7.35 11.06
CA VAL A 184 17.72 -6.58 12.12
C VAL A 184 19.23 -6.63 11.94
N GLU A 185 19.82 -5.49 11.65
CA GLU A 185 21.27 -5.34 11.46
C GLU A 185 22.00 -4.95 12.76
N ARG A 186 21.30 -4.29 13.67
CA ARG A 186 21.84 -3.78 14.93
C ARG A 186 20.83 -3.97 16.08
N PRO A 187 21.30 -4.32 17.29
CA PRO A 187 20.42 -4.50 18.46
C PRO A 187 19.53 -3.28 18.74
N GLU A 188 20.01 -2.08 18.44
CA GLU A 188 19.25 -0.83 18.62
C GLU A 188 17.95 -0.80 17.79
N GLN A 189 17.95 -1.32 16.58
CA GLN A 189 16.75 -1.40 15.74
C GLN A 189 15.68 -2.29 16.38
N PHE A 190 16.09 -3.40 16.99
CA PHE A 190 15.19 -4.28 17.72
C PHE A 190 14.64 -3.61 18.98
N TYR A 191 15.49 -2.92 19.73
CA TYR A 191 15.09 -2.16 20.92
C TYR A 191 14.06 -1.08 20.57
N GLN A 192 14.30 -0.30 19.52
CA GLN A 192 13.38 0.75 19.08
C GLN A 192 12.04 0.17 18.60
N SER A 193 12.07 -0.96 17.90
CA SER A 193 10.85 -1.69 17.52
C SER A 193 10.03 -2.10 18.76
N ALA A 194 10.68 -2.72 19.74
CA ALA A 194 10.00 -3.14 20.98
C ALA A 194 9.44 -1.95 21.78
N LEU A 195 10.18 -0.83 21.84
CA LEU A 195 9.72 0.40 22.49
C LEU A 195 8.47 0.97 21.79
N SER A 196 8.48 1.00 20.46
CA SER A 196 7.34 1.48 19.67
C SER A 196 6.11 0.60 19.84
N PHE A 197 6.28 -0.71 19.88
CA PHE A 197 5.18 -1.64 20.18
C PHE A 197 4.64 -1.46 21.60
N GLY A 198 5.52 -1.28 22.59
CA GLY A 198 5.10 -0.99 23.97
C GLY A 198 4.31 0.31 24.10
N HIS A 199 4.74 1.36 23.36
CA HIS A 199 4.01 2.62 23.30
C HIS A 199 2.63 2.46 22.65
N PHE A 200 2.55 1.77 21.51
CA PHE A 200 1.32 1.45 20.83
C PHE A 200 0.32 0.69 21.73
N LEU A 201 0.79 -0.35 22.44
CA LEU A 201 -0.04 -1.10 23.40
C LEU A 201 -0.54 -0.21 24.54
N LYS A 202 0.31 0.69 25.06
CA LYS A 202 -0.09 1.65 26.10
C LYS A 202 -1.16 2.60 25.59
N GLN A 203 -1.03 3.13 24.38
CA GLN A 203 -2.03 4.03 23.79
C GLN A 203 -3.37 3.32 23.58
N LEU A 204 -3.38 2.03 23.27
CA LEU A 204 -4.59 1.24 23.08
C LEU A 204 -5.15 0.63 24.38
N GLY A 205 -4.55 0.90 25.54
CA GLY A 205 -4.95 0.29 26.81
C GLY A 205 -6.43 0.49 27.18
N ASP A 206 -7.00 1.64 26.81
CA ASP A 206 -8.40 1.98 27.04
C ASP A 206 -9.29 1.83 25.78
N TYR A 207 -8.76 1.29 24.68
CA TYR A 207 -9.54 1.04 23.48
C TYR A 207 -10.55 -0.10 23.74
N PRO A 208 -11.82 0.04 23.33
CA PRO A 208 -12.84 -0.99 23.54
C PRO A 208 -12.56 -2.22 22.65
N ALA A 209 -11.67 -3.10 23.09
CA ALA A 209 -11.21 -4.25 22.32
C ALA A 209 -12.35 -5.18 21.85
N ASP A 210 -13.44 -5.25 22.62
CA ASP A 210 -14.64 -6.03 22.26
C ASP A 210 -15.35 -5.52 20.99
N SER A 211 -15.02 -4.32 20.55
CA SER A 211 -15.54 -3.76 19.28
C SER A 211 -14.79 -4.26 18.05
N LEU A 212 -13.65 -4.91 18.23
CA LEU A 212 -12.82 -5.40 17.13
C LEU A 212 -13.34 -6.73 16.59
N TYR A 213 -13.38 -6.84 15.27
CA TYR A 213 -13.63 -8.10 14.60
C TYR A 213 -12.36 -8.96 14.57
N GLU A 214 -12.50 -10.25 14.76
CA GLU A 214 -11.43 -11.22 14.54
C GLU A 214 -11.28 -11.48 13.03
N THR A 215 -10.44 -10.68 12.37
CA THR A 215 -10.31 -10.69 10.90
C THR A 215 -9.58 -11.91 10.34
N ILE A 216 -8.79 -12.59 11.16
CA ILE A 216 -8.15 -13.89 10.86
C ILE A 216 -8.49 -14.84 12.04
N PRO A 217 -9.54 -15.66 11.91
CA PRO A 217 -9.99 -16.49 13.00
C PRO A 217 -8.89 -17.39 13.59
N GLN A 218 -8.79 -17.40 14.91
CA GLN A 218 -7.83 -18.21 15.68
C GLN A 218 -6.35 -17.94 15.32
N PHE A 219 -6.02 -16.74 14.80
CA PHE A 219 -4.66 -16.42 14.41
C PHE A 219 -3.69 -16.40 15.62
N HIS A 220 -4.16 -15.91 16.75
CA HIS A 220 -3.41 -15.83 18.01
C HIS A 220 -3.83 -16.90 19.05
N ASP A 221 -4.54 -17.96 18.66
CA ASP A 221 -4.86 -19.10 19.50
C ASP A 221 -3.62 -19.99 19.68
N THR A 222 -2.86 -19.76 20.75
CA THR A 222 -1.62 -20.49 21.07
C THR A 222 -1.87 -21.99 21.19
N ALA A 223 -2.95 -22.40 21.88
CA ALA A 223 -3.30 -23.81 22.04
C ALA A 223 -3.60 -24.49 20.69
N LYS A 224 -4.28 -23.77 19.78
CA LYS A 224 -4.51 -24.28 18.42
C LYS A 224 -3.18 -24.39 17.66
N ARG A 225 -2.33 -23.38 17.73
CA ARG A 225 -1.01 -23.38 17.07
C ARG A 225 -0.15 -24.53 17.54
N PHE A 226 -0.21 -24.84 18.82
CA PHE A 226 0.50 -25.99 19.39
C PHE A 226 -0.03 -27.31 18.82
N ARG A 227 -1.34 -27.52 18.78
CA ARG A 227 -1.94 -28.71 18.13
C ARG A 227 -1.56 -28.83 16.64
N ASP A 228 -1.58 -27.72 15.89
CA ASP A 228 -1.17 -27.69 14.50
C ASP A 228 0.31 -28.07 14.32
N PHE A 229 1.17 -27.64 15.27
CA PHE A 229 2.58 -28.02 15.32
C PHE A 229 2.78 -29.51 15.57
N GLU A 230 2.10 -30.10 16.57
CA GLU A 230 2.16 -31.52 16.84
C GLU A 230 1.71 -32.36 15.63
N ASP A 231 0.64 -31.92 14.97
CA ASP A 231 0.13 -32.58 13.76
C ASP A 231 1.14 -32.50 12.61
N ALA A 232 1.77 -31.34 12.42
CA ALA A 232 2.79 -31.16 11.38
C ALA A 232 4.02 -32.03 11.64
N GLN A 233 4.48 -32.11 12.90
CA GLN A 233 5.57 -32.99 13.33
C GLN A 233 5.25 -34.47 13.09
N ARG A 234 4.06 -34.92 13.47
CA ARG A 234 3.62 -36.30 13.29
C ARG A 234 3.53 -36.71 11.84
N LYS A 235 3.05 -35.81 10.98
CA LYS A 235 2.91 -36.05 9.53
C LYS A 235 4.25 -36.01 8.81
N ASP A 236 5.17 -35.18 9.26
CA ASP A 236 6.52 -34.97 8.70
C ASP A 236 6.61 -35.05 7.16
N VAL A 237 5.70 -34.40 6.47
CA VAL A 237 5.47 -34.53 5.01
C VAL A 237 6.73 -34.32 4.17
N LYS A 238 7.68 -33.55 4.68
CA LYS A 238 8.95 -33.21 4.01
C LYS A 238 10.17 -33.89 4.66
N ASN A 239 9.98 -34.81 5.61
CA ASN A 239 11.05 -35.50 6.33
C ASN A 239 12.06 -34.53 7.00
N ARG A 240 11.58 -33.43 7.55
CA ARG A 240 12.41 -32.39 8.18
C ARG A 240 12.42 -32.45 9.71
N ALA A 241 11.51 -33.20 10.35
CA ALA A 241 11.43 -33.26 11.81
C ALA A 241 12.75 -33.66 12.45
N ARG A 242 13.46 -34.62 11.84
CA ARG A 242 14.80 -35.04 12.34
C ARG A 242 15.83 -33.93 12.30
N LEU A 243 15.74 -32.98 11.35
CA LEU A 243 16.68 -31.88 11.23
C LEU A 243 16.43 -30.78 12.24
N CYS A 244 15.18 -30.68 12.75
CA CYS A 244 14.73 -29.68 13.71
C CYS A 244 14.44 -30.32 15.10
N HIS A 245 15.06 -31.44 15.42
CA HIS A 245 14.80 -32.17 16.66
C HIS A 245 15.05 -31.33 17.94
N PRO A 246 16.15 -30.56 18.04
CA PRO A 246 16.37 -29.72 19.22
C PRO A 246 15.29 -28.66 19.42
N GLU A 247 14.84 -28.03 18.32
CA GLU A 247 13.80 -27.01 18.35
C GLU A 247 12.45 -27.61 18.70
N ILE A 248 12.15 -28.82 18.21
CA ILE A 248 10.93 -29.56 18.53
C ILE A 248 10.91 -29.89 20.02
N GLU A 249 12.02 -30.43 20.57
CA GLU A 249 12.11 -30.73 22.01
C GLU A 249 11.91 -29.49 22.87
N PHE A 250 12.50 -28.35 22.46
CA PHE A 250 12.34 -27.08 23.15
C PHE A 250 10.86 -26.65 23.19
N VAL A 251 10.15 -26.68 22.05
CA VAL A 251 8.71 -26.31 22.00
C VAL A 251 7.86 -27.23 22.85
N LEU A 252 8.13 -28.56 22.86
CA LEU A 252 7.40 -29.52 23.69
C LEU A 252 7.67 -29.35 25.19
N LEU A 253 8.82 -28.79 25.58
CA LEU A 253 9.12 -28.44 26.97
C LEU A 253 8.33 -27.22 27.43
N MET A 254 8.16 -26.22 26.56
CA MET A 254 7.43 -24.98 26.86
C MET A 254 5.94 -25.22 27.15
N GLU A 255 5.31 -26.23 26.54
CA GLU A 255 3.91 -26.60 26.85
C GLU A 255 3.67 -26.88 28.35
N LYS A 256 4.70 -27.36 29.06
CA LYS A 256 4.57 -27.75 30.46
C LYS A 256 4.69 -26.57 31.44
N GLU A 257 5.06 -25.40 30.94
CA GLU A 257 5.26 -24.17 31.73
C GLU A 257 4.08 -23.20 31.63
N GLU A 258 3.12 -23.41 30.72
CA GLU A 258 1.84 -22.71 30.62
C GLU A 258 0.69 -23.47 31.35
#